data_e260d5cac2b34d00d467fea2b97ed213
#
_entry.id   e260d5cac2b34d00d467fea2b97ed213
#
_cell.length_a   1.000
_cell.length_b   1.000
_cell.length_c   1.000
_cell.angle_alpha   90.00
_cell.angle_beta   90.00
_cell.angle_gamma   90.00
#
_symmetry.space_group_name_H-M   'P 1'
#
loop_
_entity.id
_entity.type
_entity.pdbx_description
1 polymer ?
#
loop_
_entity_poly.entity_id
_entity_poly.type
_entity_poly.pdbx_seq_one_letter_code
_entity_poly.pdbx_strand_id
1 'polypeptide(L)'
;MAILYVGIDLAKNVFAVHGVNEAGKPELVRPSVPRAKLLELIAALPPCTIAMEACSGAHHWARQFQAHGHTVKLMAPKFVAPYRLSGKRGKNDAADAAAICEAVQRPNMRFVPIKTVEQQSRLMIHRARQGYVEARTATINRIRGLLSEVGHVLPLKAATVRSQATALLEDLPGWVNTTIGDLLSEVHRLDERIEQYDRHIAQMARQDERAGQLMRLAGVGPTTATALLAMIGNGHEFSNGRQLSAWLGLTPGQYSS
;
A
#
# COMPACT_ATOMS: atom_id res chain seq x y z
N MET A 1 -28.23 -22.58 10.13
CA MET A 1 -28.65 -21.19 10.50
C MET A 1 -28.08 -20.22 9.50
N ALA A 2 -28.63 -19.00 9.38
CA ALA A 2 -28.10 -18.02 8.43
C ALA A 2 -26.71 -17.54 8.86
N ILE A 3 -25.77 -17.47 7.89
CA ILE A 3 -24.43 -16.89 8.10
C ILE A 3 -24.59 -15.38 8.17
N LEU A 4 -24.09 -14.76 9.24
CA LEU A 4 -24.18 -13.31 9.45
C LEU A 4 -22.85 -12.59 9.19
N TYR A 5 -21.75 -13.19 9.60
CA TYR A 5 -20.41 -12.65 9.42
C TYR A 5 -19.49 -13.67 8.75
N VAL A 6 -18.66 -13.20 7.82
CA VAL A 6 -17.64 -14.01 7.12
C VAL A 6 -16.31 -13.30 7.18
N GLY A 7 -15.30 -13.93 7.78
CA GLY A 7 -13.91 -13.49 7.73
C GLY A 7 -13.18 -14.21 6.60
N ILE A 8 -12.42 -13.45 5.81
CA ILE A 8 -11.61 -14.00 4.72
C ILE A 8 -10.16 -13.54 4.91
N ASP A 9 -9.27 -14.50 5.07
CA ASP A 9 -7.83 -14.25 4.99
C ASP A 9 -7.36 -14.35 3.54
N LEU A 10 -6.83 -13.22 3.04
CA LEU A 10 -6.44 -13.06 1.64
C LEU A 10 -4.98 -13.42 1.42
N ALA A 11 -4.73 -14.39 0.55
CA ALA A 11 -3.39 -14.73 0.10
C ALA A 11 -3.27 -14.56 -1.43
N LYS A 12 -2.18 -15.01 -2.01
CA LYS A 12 -1.94 -14.89 -3.45
C LYS A 12 -2.85 -15.82 -4.27
N ASN A 13 -2.90 -17.09 -3.90
CA ASN A 13 -3.53 -18.15 -4.70
C ASN A 13 -4.64 -18.90 -3.97
N VAL A 14 -4.58 -18.97 -2.64
CA VAL A 14 -5.49 -19.75 -1.81
C VAL A 14 -5.94 -18.87 -0.64
N PHE A 15 -7.21 -18.92 -0.32
CA PHE A 15 -7.83 -18.11 0.73
C PHE A 15 -8.42 -19.00 1.82
N ALA A 16 -8.40 -18.53 3.06
CA ALA A 16 -9.17 -19.13 4.13
C ALA A 16 -10.46 -18.34 4.37
N VAL A 17 -11.56 -19.06 4.56
CA VAL A 17 -12.89 -18.47 4.78
C VAL A 17 -13.51 -19.08 6.04
N HIS A 18 -13.98 -18.20 6.93
CA HIS A 18 -14.63 -18.56 8.18
C HIS A 18 -15.94 -17.77 8.33
N GLY A 19 -17.05 -18.45 8.37
CA GLY A 19 -18.38 -17.84 8.52
C GLY A 19 -19.09 -18.30 9.77
N VAL A 20 -19.72 -17.36 10.48
CA VAL A 20 -20.48 -17.61 11.71
C VAL A 20 -21.91 -17.11 11.60
N ASN A 21 -22.80 -17.73 12.38
CA ASN A 21 -24.18 -17.28 12.57
C ASN A 21 -24.29 -16.18 13.65
N GLU A 22 -25.52 -15.75 13.96
CA GLU A 22 -25.81 -14.72 14.96
C GLU A 22 -25.26 -15.06 16.36
N ALA A 23 -25.24 -16.34 16.73
CA ALA A 23 -24.69 -16.81 18.00
C ALA A 23 -23.14 -16.95 18.00
N GLY A 24 -22.46 -16.55 16.93
CA GLY A 24 -21.02 -16.70 16.78
C GLY A 24 -20.57 -18.14 16.49
N LYS A 25 -21.51 -19.08 16.24
CA LYS A 25 -21.18 -20.47 15.95
C LYS A 25 -20.71 -20.63 14.49
N PRO A 26 -19.60 -21.35 14.24
CA PRO A 26 -19.13 -21.61 12.88
C PRO A 26 -20.16 -22.41 12.04
N GLU A 27 -20.52 -21.87 10.89
CA GLU A 27 -21.41 -22.49 9.89
C GLU A 27 -20.68 -22.76 8.57
N LEU A 28 -19.63 -22.01 8.30
CA LEU A 28 -18.79 -22.15 7.10
C LEU A 28 -17.32 -22.12 7.50
N VAL A 29 -16.61 -23.22 7.32
CA VAL A 29 -15.17 -23.27 7.51
C VAL A 29 -14.54 -23.87 6.26
N ARG A 30 -13.74 -23.08 5.57
CA ARG A 30 -13.00 -23.48 4.37
C ARG A 30 -11.55 -22.97 4.50
N PRO A 31 -10.63 -23.80 4.99
CA PRO A 31 -9.24 -23.40 5.23
C PRO A 31 -8.44 -23.19 3.95
N SER A 32 -8.94 -23.67 2.81
CA SER A 32 -8.23 -23.63 1.54
C SER A 32 -9.23 -23.49 0.38
N VAL A 33 -9.43 -22.25 -0.07
CA VAL A 33 -10.29 -21.91 -1.21
C VAL A 33 -9.40 -21.39 -2.35
N PRO A 34 -9.32 -22.07 -3.49
CA PRO A 34 -8.57 -21.58 -4.65
C PRO A 34 -9.11 -20.21 -5.09
N ARG A 35 -8.21 -19.32 -5.53
CA ARG A 35 -8.56 -17.96 -5.97
C ARG A 35 -9.72 -17.93 -6.98
N ALA A 36 -9.70 -18.87 -7.95
CA ALA A 36 -10.74 -18.96 -8.99
C ALA A 36 -12.13 -19.34 -8.46
N LYS A 37 -12.20 -19.94 -7.25
CA LYS A 37 -13.44 -20.40 -6.62
C LYS A 37 -13.99 -19.45 -5.55
N LEU A 38 -13.23 -18.44 -5.14
CA LEU A 38 -13.65 -17.56 -4.05
C LEU A 38 -14.93 -16.78 -4.39
N LEU A 39 -15.01 -16.19 -5.58
CA LEU A 39 -16.17 -15.40 -5.97
C LEU A 39 -17.44 -16.25 -6.06
N GLU A 40 -17.35 -17.46 -6.64
CA GLU A 40 -18.44 -18.42 -6.74
C GLU A 40 -18.95 -18.81 -5.33
N LEU A 41 -18.02 -19.12 -4.41
CA LEU A 41 -18.36 -19.47 -3.03
C LEU A 41 -19.12 -18.32 -2.33
N ILE A 42 -18.62 -17.10 -2.45
CA ILE A 42 -19.21 -15.95 -1.77
C ILE A 42 -20.55 -15.55 -2.41
N ALA A 43 -20.66 -15.55 -3.73
CA ALA A 43 -21.89 -15.23 -4.44
C ALA A 43 -23.05 -16.21 -4.14
N ALA A 44 -22.74 -17.44 -3.72
CA ALA A 44 -23.74 -18.43 -3.31
C ALA A 44 -24.26 -18.20 -1.88
N LEU A 45 -23.65 -17.31 -1.09
CA LEU A 45 -24.12 -17.00 0.26
C LEU A 45 -25.25 -15.97 0.23
N PRO A 46 -26.20 -16.05 1.17
CA PRO A 46 -27.15 -14.96 1.37
C PRO A 46 -26.40 -13.67 1.78
N PRO A 47 -27.00 -12.48 1.54
CA PRO A 47 -26.38 -11.21 1.95
C PRO A 47 -25.93 -11.24 3.41
N CYS A 48 -24.65 -11.01 3.65
CA CYS A 48 -24.02 -11.04 4.96
C CYS A 48 -22.91 -10.00 5.06
N THR A 49 -22.31 -9.84 6.24
CA THR A 49 -21.15 -8.97 6.44
C THR A 49 -19.86 -9.75 6.17
N ILE A 50 -19.09 -9.31 5.17
CA ILE A 50 -17.79 -9.90 4.82
C ILE A 50 -16.66 -9.00 5.30
N ALA A 51 -15.72 -9.57 6.01
CA ALA A 51 -14.57 -8.89 6.57
C ALA A 51 -13.26 -9.40 5.99
N MET A 52 -12.32 -8.49 5.76
CA MET A 52 -10.95 -8.81 5.30
C MET A 52 -9.96 -7.84 5.91
N GLU A 53 -8.71 -8.26 6.03
CA GLU A 53 -7.62 -7.31 6.29
C GLU A 53 -7.36 -6.42 5.06
N ALA A 54 -7.02 -5.15 5.32
CA ALA A 54 -6.63 -4.19 4.29
C ALA A 54 -5.21 -4.50 3.78
N CYS A 55 -5.10 -5.46 2.88
CA CYS A 55 -3.87 -5.91 2.26
C CYS A 55 -3.93 -5.80 0.72
N SER A 56 -2.94 -6.37 0.04
CA SER A 56 -2.92 -6.42 -1.42
C SER A 56 -4.13 -7.18 -1.97
N GLY A 57 -4.87 -6.56 -2.90
CA GLY A 57 -6.07 -7.13 -3.50
C GLY A 57 -7.37 -6.94 -2.70
N ALA A 58 -7.32 -6.57 -1.41
CA ALA A 58 -8.51 -6.45 -0.56
C ALA A 58 -9.57 -5.51 -1.14
N HIS A 59 -9.18 -4.36 -1.66
CA HIS A 59 -10.12 -3.42 -2.29
C HIS A 59 -10.80 -3.98 -3.55
N HIS A 60 -10.09 -4.78 -4.35
CA HIS A 60 -10.66 -5.45 -5.51
C HIS A 60 -11.74 -6.45 -5.06
N TRP A 61 -11.40 -7.35 -4.14
CA TRP A 61 -12.34 -8.33 -3.61
C TRP A 61 -13.54 -7.67 -2.91
N ALA A 62 -13.29 -6.60 -2.17
CA ALA A 62 -14.36 -5.85 -1.52
C ALA A 62 -15.41 -5.35 -2.53
N ARG A 63 -14.97 -4.76 -3.65
CA ARG A 63 -15.91 -4.32 -4.70
C ARG A 63 -16.64 -5.49 -5.38
N GLN A 64 -15.95 -6.63 -5.59
CA GLN A 64 -16.60 -7.82 -6.15
C GLN A 64 -17.71 -8.32 -5.22
N PHE A 65 -17.44 -8.44 -3.92
CA PHE A 65 -18.43 -8.92 -2.96
C PHE A 65 -19.58 -7.92 -2.74
N GLN A 66 -19.32 -6.62 -2.78
CA GLN A 66 -20.37 -5.59 -2.77
C GLN A 66 -21.29 -5.71 -3.98
N ALA A 67 -20.76 -6.03 -5.17
CA ALA A 67 -21.55 -6.25 -6.38
C ALA A 67 -22.50 -7.47 -6.27
N HIS A 68 -22.21 -8.40 -5.36
CA HIS A 68 -23.07 -9.55 -5.02
C HIS A 68 -24.00 -9.29 -3.82
N GLY A 69 -24.12 -8.03 -3.37
CA GLY A 69 -25.10 -7.64 -2.34
C GLY A 69 -24.60 -7.79 -0.89
N HIS A 70 -23.31 -8.09 -0.68
CA HIS A 70 -22.76 -8.20 0.67
C HIS A 70 -22.33 -6.84 1.23
N THR A 71 -22.44 -6.68 2.55
CA THR A 71 -21.81 -5.58 3.27
C THR A 71 -20.35 -5.93 3.50
N VAL A 72 -19.39 -5.13 2.98
CA VAL A 72 -17.97 -5.45 3.10
C VAL A 72 -17.25 -4.48 4.00
N LYS A 73 -16.43 -4.99 4.89
CA LYS A 73 -15.62 -4.25 5.87
C LYS A 73 -14.14 -4.60 5.73
N LEU A 74 -13.30 -3.59 5.55
CA LEU A 74 -11.84 -3.75 5.56
C LEU A 74 -11.28 -3.26 6.89
N MET A 75 -10.36 -4.00 7.49
CA MET A 75 -9.72 -3.67 8.76
C MET A 75 -8.21 -3.58 8.59
N ALA A 76 -7.58 -2.61 9.25
CA ALA A 76 -6.12 -2.57 9.26
C ALA A 76 -5.57 -3.77 10.06
N PRO A 77 -4.48 -4.44 9.62
CA PRO A 77 -3.94 -5.64 10.26
C PRO A 77 -3.67 -5.47 11.76
N LYS A 78 -3.23 -4.28 12.18
CA LYS A 78 -2.98 -3.96 13.59
C LYS A 78 -4.22 -4.08 14.49
N PHE A 79 -5.43 -3.94 13.93
CA PHE A 79 -6.69 -4.08 14.69
C PHE A 79 -7.19 -5.52 14.72
N VAL A 80 -6.74 -6.38 13.82
CA VAL A 80 -7.07 -7.81 13.80
C VAL A 80 -6.09 -8.61 14.65
N ALA A 81 -4.83 -8.18 14.72
CA ALA A 81 -3.77 -8.88 15.45
C ALA A 81 -4.12 -9.33 16.88
N PRO A 82 -4.84 -8.54 17.72
CA PRO A 82 -5.22 -8.96 19.07
C PRO A 82 -6.17 -10.17 19.13
N TYR A 83 -6.88 -10.46 18.04
CA TYR A 83 -7.83 -11.59 17.96
C TYR A 83 -7.21 -12.87 17.44
N ARG A 84 -5.95 -12.83 16.99
CA ARG A 84 -5.21 -14.01 16.56
C ARG A 84 -4.81 -14.84 17.77
N LEU A 85 -4.99 -16.15 17.67
CA LEU A 85 -4.52 -17.08 18.70
C LEU A 85 -2.99 -17.01 18.80
N SER A 86 -2.50 -16.78 20.02
CA SER A 86 -1.07 -16.76 20.31
C SER A 86 -0.51 -18.17 20.47
N GLY A 87 0.73 -18.41 20.01
CA GLY A 87 1.47 -19.65 20.20
C GLY A 87 1.80 -20.41 18.91
N LYS A 88 2.70 -21.41 19.04
CA LYS A 88 3.21 -22.20 17.89
C LYS A 88 2.14 -22.96 17.10
N ARG A 89 1.00 -23.29 17.73
CA ARG A 89 -0.13 -23.99 17.10
C ARG A 89 -1.19 -23.06 16.50
N GLY A 90 -1.10 -21.74 16.75
CA GLY A 90 -2.15 -20.78 16.40
C GLY A 90 -2.00 -20.08 15.05
N LYS A 91 -0.83 -20.18 14.43
CA LYS A 91 -0.59 -19.46 13.15
C LYS A 91 -0.90 -20.37 11.96
N ASN A 92 -2.14 -20.30 11.50
CA ASN A 92 -2.57 -20.88 10.23
C ASN A 92 -3.66 -20.01 9.63
N ASP A 93 -3.83 -20.09 8.32
CA ASP A 93 -4.75 -19.25 7.55
C ASP A 93 -6.22 -19.39 8.01
N ALA A 94 -6.63 -20.57 8.50
CA ALA A 94 -7.97 -20.77 9.04
C ALA A 94 -8.18 -20.03 10.37
N ALA A 95 -7.17 -19.97 11.23
CA ALA A 95 -7.22 -19.21 12.48
C ALA A 95 -7.19 -17.69 12.21
N ASP A 96 -6.47 -17.25 11.18
CA ASP A 96 -6.44 -15.85 10.76
C ASP A 96 -7.81 -15.42 10.19
N ALA A 97 -8.48 -16.25 9.39
CA ALA A 97 -9.85 -16.00 8.92
C ALA A 97 -10.86 -15.95 10.08
N ALA A 98 -10.73 -16.82 11.09
CA ALA A 98 -11.56 -16.78 12.29
C ALA A 98 -11.32 -15.50 13.10
N ALA A 99 -10.07 -15.07 13.27
CA ALA A 99 -9.71 -13.82 13.95
C ALA A 99 -10.31 -12.58 13.23
N ILE A 100 -10.28 -12.55 11.89
CA ILE A 100 -10.92 -11.50 11.08
C ILE A 100 -12.44 -11.50 11.31
N CYS A 101 -13.06 -12.68 11.34
CA CYS A 101 -14.50 -12.85 11.59
C CYS A 101 -14.89 -12.39 13.00
N GLU A 102 -14.07 -12.66 14.00
CA GLU A 102 -14.25 -12.19 15.38
C GLU A 102 -14.09 -10.67 15.48
N ALA A 103 -13.03 -10.11 14.88
CA ALA A 103 -12.69 -8.70 14.95
C ALA A 103 -13.81 -7.79 14.38
N VAL A 104 -14.43 -8.17 13.26
CA VAL A 104 -15.46 -7.35 12.59
C VAL A 104 -16.72 -7.14 13.43
N GLN A 105 -16.99 -8.02 14.38
CA GLN A 105 -18.16 -7.98 15.25
C GLN A 105 -18.00 -6.97 16.41
N ARG A 106 -16.82 -6.40 16.60
CA ARG A 106 -16.56 -5.51 17.73
C ARG A 106 -17.11 -4.10 17.48
N PRO A 107 -17.87 -3.51 18.43
CA PRO A 107 -18.57 -2.24 18.25
C PRO A 107 -17.62 -1.07 18.01
N ASN A 108 -16.38 -1.12 18.54
CA ASN A 108 -15.39 -0.06 18.38
C ASN A 108 -14.38 -0.33 17.26
N MET A 109 -14.64 -1.30 16.37
CA MET A 109 -13.75 -1.60 15.26
C MET A 109 -13.70 -0.46 14.24
N ARG A 110 -12.49 -0.11 13.83
CA ARG A 110 -12.25 0.93 12.81
C ARG A 110 -12.05 0.27 11.45
N PHE A 111 -12.82 0.72 10.49
CA PHE A 111 -12.76 0.20 9.13
C PHE A 111 -11.98 1.11 8.20
N VAL A 112 -11.38 0.50 7.18
CA VAL A 112 -10.68 1.21 6.11
C VAL A 112 -11.67 1.39 4.96
N PRO A 113 -11.84 2.61 4.41
CA PRO A 113 -12.70 2.85 3.27
C PRO A 113 -12.30 2.00 2.07
N ILE A 114 -13.30 1.45 1.37
CA ILE A 114 -13.06 0.69 0.15
C ILE A 114 -12.76 1.66 -0.98
N LYS A 115 -11.55 1.58 -1.52
CA LYS A 115 -11.11 2.44 -2.62
C LYS A 115 -11.76 2.08 -3.94
N THR A 116 -12.15 3.09 -4.69
CA THR A 116 -12.58 2.94 -6.08
C THR A 116 -11.41 2.51 -6.97
N VAL A 117 -11.72 2.03 -8.19
CA VAL A 117 -10.69 1.70 -9.18
C VAL A 117 -9.86 2.95 -9.52
N GLU A 118 -10.51 4.10 -9.63
CA GLU A 118 -9.85 5.37 -9.91
C GLU A 118 -8.87 5.77 -8.79
N GLN A 119 -9.27 5.68 -7.52
CA GLN A 119 -8.38 5.92 -6.39
C GLN A 119 -7.17 4.99 -6.42
N GLN A 120 -7.37 3.71 -6.73
CA GLN A 120 -6.28 2.75 -6.85
C GLN A 120 -5.36 3.07 -8.03
N SER A 121 -5.90 3.49 -9.18
CA SER A 121 -5.11 3.90 -10.35
C SER A 121 -4.22 5.10 -10.02
N ARG A 122 -4.76 6.10 -9.34
CA ARG A 122 -3.98 7.25 -8.87
C ARG A 122 -2.85 6.82 -7.92
N LEU A 123 -3.14 5.92 -6.98
CA LEU A 123 -2.11 5.37 -6.07
C LEU A 123 -1.05 4.53 -6.80
N MET A 124 -1.40 3.83 -7.89
CA MET A 124 -0.43 3.09 -8.70
C MET A 124 0.61 4.03 -9.34
N ILE A 125 0.19 5.21 -9.80
CA ILE A 125 1.10 6.23 -10.35
C ILE A 125 2.10 6.68 -9.27
N HIS A 126 1.63 6.99 -8.07
CA HIS A 126 2.50 7.38 -6.95
C HIS A 126 3.47 6.25 -6.57
N ARG A 127 3.00 5.00 -6.50
CA ARG A 127 3.85 3.84 -6.16
C ARG A 127 4.90 3.56 -7.22
N ALA A 128 4.54 3.66 -8.51
CA ALA A 128 5.48 3.48 -9.59
C ALA A 128 6.58 4.55 -9.55
N ARG A 129 6.18 5.83 -9.38
CA ARG A 129 7.12 6.93 -9.19
C ARG A 129 8.07 6.67 -8.02
N GLN A 130 7.53 6.28 -6.88
CA GLN A 130 8.34 5.99 -5.69
C GLN A 130 9.35 4.88 -5.96
N GLY A 131 8.95 3.79 -6.63
CA GLY A 131 9.85 2.72 -7.03
C GLY A 131 10.99 3.19 -7.94
N TYR A 132 10.72 4.10 -8.88
CA TYR A 132 11.80 4.70 -9.69
C TYR A 132 12.74 5.58 -8.87
N VAL A 133 12.24 6.34 -7.90
CA VAL A 133 13.08 7.14 -6.99
C VAL A 133 13.97 6.24 -6.14
N GLU A 134 13.45 5.15 -5.63
CA GLU A 134 14.21 4.15 -4.85
C GLU A 134 15.25 3.46 -5.71
N ALA A 135 14.91 3.02 -6.92
CA ALA A 135 15.83 2.41 -7.87
C ALA A 135 16.96 3.37 -8.22
N ARG A 136 16.66 4.65 -8.51
CA ARG A 136 17.67 5.69 -8.78
C ARG A 136 18.62 5.86 -7.60
N THR A 137 18.09 5.94 -6.38
CA THR A 137 18.91 6.09 -5.17
C THR A 137 19.81 4.88 -4.97
N ALA A 138 19.29 3.68 -5.18
CA ALA A 138 20.07 2.45 -5.09
C ALA A 138 21.18 2.40 -6.15
N THR A 139 20.90 2.82 -7.39
CA THR A 139 21.88 2.86 -8.47
C THR A 139 22.99 3.88 -8.19
N ILE A 140 22.66 5.09 -7.69
CA ILE A 140 23.65 6.10 -7.29
C ILE A 140 24.55 5.57 -6.15
N ASN A 141 23.97 4.89 -5.16
CA ASN A 141 24.76 4.29 -4.08
C ASN A 141 25.65 3.14 -4.58
N ARG A 142 25.19 2.39 -5.57
CA ARG A 142 26.00 1.35 -6.23
C ARG A 142 27.20 1.95 -6.97
N ILE A 143 27.02 3.04 -7.73
CA ILE A 143 28.11 3.78 -8.38
C ILE A 143 29.14 4.21 -7.33
N ARG A 144 28.72 4.79 -6.21
CA ARG A 144 29.61 5.21 -5.13
C ARG A 144 30.39 4.04 -4.55
N GLY A 145 29.73 2.91 -4.28
CA GLY A 145 30.38 1.71 -3.74
C GLY A 145 31.42 1.16 -4.70
N LEU A 146 31.10 0.98 -5.98
CA LEU A 146 32.01 0.44 -6.98
C LEU A 146 33.21 1.34 -7.24
N LEU A 147 33.00 2.65 -7.30
CA LEU A 147 34.14 3.60 -7.45
C LEU A 147 35.04 3.63 -6.22
N SER A 148 34.50 3.41 -5.02
CA SER A 148 35.30 3.30 -3.79
C SER A 148 36.24 2.09 -3.83
N GLU A 149 35.88 0.96 -4.45
CA GLU A 149 36.74 -0.22 -4.61
C GLU A 149 37.96 0.04 -5.47
N VAL A 150 37.89 1.05 -6.34
CA VAL A 150 39.02 1.48 -7.19
C VAL A 150 39.67 2.81 -6.74
N GLY A 151 39.43 3.20 -5.49
CA GLY A 151 40.09 4.32 -4.83
C GLY A 151 39.41 5.68 -4.99
N HIS A 152 38.23 5.76 -5.64
CA HIS A 152 37.50 7.01 -5.84
C HIS A 152 36.34 7.15 -4.84
N VAL A 153 36.53 7.98 -3.81
CA VAL A 153 35.51 8.24 -2.78
C VAL A 153 34.66 9.45 -3.18
N LEU A 154 33.37 9.22 -3.47
CA LEU A 154 32.46 10.27 -3.89
C LEU A 154 31.60 10.80 -2.74
N PRO A 155 31.20 12.10 -2.77
CA PRO A 155 30.31 12.71 -1.75
C PRO A 155 28.93 12.08 -1.68
N LEU A 156 28.17 12.42 -0.61
CA LEU A 156 26.79 11.90 -0.41
C LEU A 156 25.78 12.49 -1.41
N LYS A 157 25.97 13.74 -1.85
CA LYS A 157 25.01 14.47 -2.68
C LYS A 157 24.90 13.84 -4.08
N ALA A 158 23.71 13.35 -4.45
CA ALA A 158 23.45 12.64 -5.71
C ALA A 158 23.88 13.41 -6.98
N ALA A 159 23.66 14.72 -7.05
CA ALA A 159 24.10 15.54 -8.18
C ALA A 159 25.62 15.55 -8.33
N THR A 160 26.35 15.65 -7.21
CA THR A 160 27.82 15.62 -7.19
C THR A 160 28.35 14.23 -7.58
N VAL A 161 27.68 13.15 -7.13
CA VAL A 161 28.04 11.78 -7.55
C VAL A 161 27.99 11.65 -9.07
N ARG A 162 26.90 12.12 -9.70
CA ARG A 162 26.73 12.05 -11.16
C ARG A 162 27.82 12.81 -11.89
N SER A 163 28.01 14.08 -11.55
CA SER A 163 29.02 14.92 -12.25
C SER A 163 30.44 14.40 -12.09
N GLN A 164 30.85 13.97 -10.88
CA GLN A 164 32.15 13.45 -10.62
C GLN A 164 32.39 12.06 -11.24
N ALA A 165 31.40 11.14 -11.13
CA ALA A 165 31.49 9.83 -11.77
C ALA A 165 31.58 9.94 -13.31
N THR A 166 30.88 10.88 -13.92
CA THR A 166 30.99 11.15 -15.37
C THR A 166 32.38 11.68 -15.72
N ALA A 167 32.93 12.60 -14.94
CA ALA A 167 34.26 13.15 -15.18
C ALA A 167 35.37 12.09 -15.01
N LEU A 168 35.18 11.09 -14.16
CA LEU A 168 36.14 10.02 -13.95
C LEU A 168 36.14 8.97 -15.07
N LEU A 169 35.11 8.90 -15.93
CA LEU A 169 34.95 7.81 -16.91
C LEU A 169 36.20 7.65 -17.80
N GLU A 170 36.80 8.75 -18.26
CA GLU A 170 37.96 8.72 -19.16
C GLU A 170 39.18 8.11 -18.50
N ASP A 171 39.30 8.23 -17.18
CA ASP A 171 40.45 7.75 -16.40
C ASP A 171 40.24 6.32 -15.86
N LEU A 172 39.05 5.77 -15.97
CA LEU A 172 38.72 4.44 -15.44
C LEU A 172 39.14 3.32 -16.40
N PRO A 173 39.76 2.23 -15.89
CA PRO A 173 40.20 1.13 -16.75
C PRO A 173 39.04 0.26 -17.24
N GLY A 174 39.11 -0.17 -18.50
CA GLY A 174 38.32 -1.23 -19.14
C GLY A 174 36.94 -1.48 -18.61
N TRP A 175 36.72 -2.59 -17.91
CA TRP A 175 35.43 -3.00 -17.39
C TRP A 175 34.84 -2.07 -16.31
N VAL A 176 35.67 -1.33 -15.58
CA VAL A 176 35.19 -0.34 -14.59
C VAL A 176 34.51 0.81 -15.34
N ASN A 177 35.15 1.33 -16.39
CA ASN A 177 34.58 2.38 -17.25
C ASN A 177 33.23 1.94 -17.81
N THR A 178 33.17 0.76 -18.45
CA THR A 178 31.92 0.22 -19.03
C THR A 178 30.82 0.10 -17.97
N THR A 179 31.16 -0.50 -16.82
CA THR A 179 30.18 -0.72 -15.74
C THR A 179 29.62 0.59 -15.17
N ILE A 180 30.50 1.57 -14.92
CA ILE A 180 30.07 2.87 -14.39
C ILE A 180 29.26 3.65 -15.44
N GLY A 181 29.69 3.59 -16.72
CA GLY A 181 28.94 4.20 -17.83
C GLY A 181 27.51 3.65 -17.98
N ASP A 182 27.35 2.33 -17.90
CA ASP A 182 26.02 1.67 -17.92
C ASP A 182 25.15 2.11 -16.75
N LEU A 183 25.70 2.17 -15.54
CA LEU A 183 24.99 2.63 -14.35
C LEU A 183 24.58 4.10 -14.42
N LEU A 184 25.43 4.97 -14.98
CA LEU A 184 25.11 6.39 -15.21
C LEU A 184 23.98 6.53 -16.22
N SER A 185 24.00 5.73 -17.30
CA SER A 185 22.94 5.67 -18.30
C SER A 185 21.61 5.22 -17.67
N GLU A 186 21.67 4.23 -16.78
CA GLU A 186 20.49 3.79 -16.03
C GLU A 186 19.95 4.90 -15.10
N VAL A 187 20.81 5.64 -14.41
CA VAL A 187 20.38 6.78 -13.59
C VAL A 187 19.67 7.83 -14.45
N HIS A 188 20.18 8.12 -15.64
CA HIS A 188 19.53 9.07 -16.56
C HIS A 188 18.15 8.59 -16.98
N ARG A 189 18.02 7.33 -17.38
CA ARG A 189 16.74 6.72 -17.73
C ARG A 189 15.72 6.76 -16.59
N LEU A 190 16.19 6.53 -15.35
CA LEU A 190 15.33 6.61 -14.15
C LEU A 190 14.88 8.05 -13.88
N ASP A 191 15.73 9.06 -14.11
CA ASP A 191 15.35 10.48 -14.00
C ASP A 191 14.25 10.84 -14.99
N GLU A 192 14.38 10.42 -16.26
CA GLU A 192 13.34 10.66 -17.28
C GLU A 192 12.00 10.01 -16.89
N ARG A 193 12.03 8.79 -16.32
CA ARG A 193 10.82 8.12 -15.83
C ARG A 193 10.19 8.88 -14.67
N ILE A 194 10.98 9.30 -13.69
CA ILE A 194 10.49 10.09 -12.55
C ILE A 194 9.81 11.37 -13.06
N GLU A 195 10.45 12.09 -13.98
CA GLU A 195 9.90 13.32 -14.56
C GLU A 195 8.59 13.05 -15.32
N GLN A 196 8.50 11.96 -16.07
CA GLN A 196 7.27 11.56 -16.74
C GLN A 196 6.12 11.36 -15.74
N TYR A 197 6.37 10.66 -14.63
CA TYR A 197 5.39 10.44 -13.57
C TYR A 197 5.07 11.73 -12.81
N ASP A 198 6.02 12.64 -12.63
CA ASP A 198 5.79 13.96 -12.04
C ASP A 198 4.83 14.78 -12.92
N ARG A 199 4.96 14.71 -14.25
CA ARG A 199 4.01 15.33 -15.19
C ARG A 199 2.61 14.73 -15.08
N HIS A 200 2.47 13.40 -14.96
CA HIS A 200 1.16 12.76 -14.75
C HIS A 200 0.53 13.20 -13.44
N ILE A 201 1.30 13.28 -12.34
CA ILE A 201 0.82 13.75 -11.04
C ILE A 201 0.39 15.21 -11.09
N ALA A 202 1.17 16.06 -11.76
CA ALA A 202 0.81 17.48 -11.96
C ALA A 202 -0.46 17.64 -12.80
N GLN A 203 -0.68 16.77 -13.79
CA GLN A 203 -1.90 16.76 -14.59
C GLN A 203 -3.10 16.33 -13.73
N MET A 204 -3.00 15.27 -12.94
CA MET A 204 -4.05 14.85 -12.02
C MET A 204 -4.42 15.95 -11.02
N ALA A 205 -3.42 16.68 -10.50
CA ALA A 205 -3.66 17.79 -9.58
C ALA A 205 -4.44 18.93 -10.23
N ARG A 206 -4.18 19.23 -11.50
CA ARG A 206 -4.90 20.28 -12.26
C ARG A 206 -6.35 19.89 -12.56
N GLN A 207 -6.64 18.61 -12.70
CA GLN A 207 -7.96 18.08 -13.03
C GLN A 207 -8.89 17.89 -11.82
N ASP A 208 -8.37 18.01 -10.59
CA ASP A 208 -9.12 17.80 -9.34
C ASP A 208 -9.14 19.11 -8.52
N GLU A 209 -10.29 19.76 -8.45
CA GLU A 209 -10.45 21.03 -7.71
C GLU A 209 -10.05 20.91 -6.25
N ARG A 210 -10.27 19.74 -5.64
CA ARG A 210 -9.88 19.47 -4.25
C ARG A 210 -8.36 19.47 -4.09
N ALA A 211 -7.63 18.98 -5.10
CA ALA A 211 -6.18 19.07 -5.11
C ALA A 211 -5.74 20.54 -5.17
N GLY A 212 -6.42 21.36 -6.01
CA GLY A 212 -6.21 22.80 -6.07
C GLY A 212 -6.43 23.49 -4.71
N GLN A 213 -7.46 23.10 -3.97
CA GLN A 213 -7.73 23.62 -2.63
C GLN A 213 -6.64 23.23 -1.63
N LEU A 214 -6.19 21.97 -1.64
CA LEU A 214 -5.10 21.48 -0.77
C LEU A 214 -3.77 22.18 -1.09
N MET A 215 -3.47 22.44 -2.33
CA MET A 215 -2.24 23.13 -2.75
C MET A 215 -2.17 24.62 -2.34
N ARG A 216 -3.26 25.22 -1.82
CA ARG A 216 -3.21 26.54 -1.17
C ARG A 216 -2.51 26.50 0.19
N LEU A 217 -2.38 25.32 0.78
CA LEU A 217 -1.65 25.15 2.03
C LEU A 217 -0.14 25.13 1.76
N ALA A 218 0.61 25.92 2.53
CA ALA A 218 2.07 25.96 2.43
C ALA A 218 2.67 24.56 2.63
N GLY A 219 3.57 24.14 1.72
CA GLY A 219 4.22 22.83 1.74
C GLY A 219 3.42 21.70 1.10
N VAL A 220 2.20 21.94 0.64
CA VAL A 220 1.40 20.93 -0.09
C VAL A 220 1.53 21.17 -1.59
N GLY A 221 2.33 20.34 -2.25
CA GLY A 221 2.46 20.31 -3.69
C GLY A 221 1.54 19.28 -4.38
N PRO A 222 1.60 19.17 -5.73
CA PRO A 222 0.77 18.24 -6.50
C PRO A 222 0.87 16.78 -6.01
N THR A 223 2.07 16.33 -5.69
CA THR A 223 2.32 14.96 -5.21
C THR A 223 1.60 14.69 -3.88
N THR A 224 1.72 15.59 -2.91
CA THR A 224 1.08 15.45 -1.60
C THR A 224 -0.44 15.52 -1.72
N ALA A 225 -0.95 16.52 -2.46
CA ALA A 225 -2.39 16.72 -2.64
C ALA A 225 -3.06 15.51 -3.30
N THR A 226 -2.53 15.03 -4.43
CA THR A 226 -3.12 13.91 -5.17
C THR A 226 -2.97 12.58 -4.46
N ALA A 227 -1.85 12.34 -3.75
CA ALA A 227 -1.67 11.14 -2.94
C ALA A 227 -2.66 11.11 -1.77
N LEU A 228 -2.84 12.25 -1.07
CA LEU A 228 -3.79 12.36 0.02
C LEU A 228 -5.22 12.05 -0.44
N LEU A 229 -5.68 12.68 -1.51
CA LEU A 229 -7.02 12.45 -2.07
C LEU A 229 -7.22 11.00 -2.54
N ALA A 230 -6.20 10.38 -3.13
CA ALA A 230 -6.26 8.98 -3.52
C ALA A 230 -6.33 8.02 -2.33
N MET A 231 -5.77 8.41 -1.18
CA MET A 231 -5.82 7.60 0.04
C MET A 231 -7.13 7.75 0.82
N ILE A 232 -7.60 8.99 0.99
CA ILE A 232 -8.75 9.30 1.86
C ILE A 232 -10.08 9.47 1.11
N GLY A 233 -10.06 9.62 -0.22
CA GLY A 233 -11.25 9.87 -1.02
C GLY A 233 -11.88 11.23 -0.71
N ASN A 234 -13.12 11.21 -0.20
CA ASN A 234 -13.87 12.41 0.19
C ASN A 234 -13.66 12.83 1.67
N GLY A 235 -12.91 12.05 2.43
CA GLY A 235 -12.59 12.37 3.83
C GLY A 235 -13.71 12.16 4.86
N HIS A 236 -14.89 11.66 4.47
CA HIS A 236 -16.02 11.44 5.39
C HIS A 236 -15.75 10.45 6.52
N GLU A 237 -14.70 9.66 6.42
CA GLU A 237 -14.26 8.73 7.46
C GLU A 237 -13.65 9.43 8.69
N PHE A 238 -13.32 10.72 8.55
CA PHE A 238 -12.74 11.52 9.64
C PHE A 238 -13.79 12.49 10.15
N SER A 239 -14.17 12.38 11.42
CA SER A 239 -15.13 13.27 12.05
C SER A 239 -14.56 14.67 12.32
N ASN A 240 -13.24 14.81 12.30
CA ASN A 240 -12.55 16.11 12.48
C ASN A 240 -11.09 16.06 12.02
N GLY A 241 -10.45 17.22 11.93
CA GLY A 241 -9.05 17.36 11.50
C GLY A 241 -8.03 16.67 12.41
N ARG A 242 -8.32 16.49 13.72
CA ARG A 242 -7.44 15.75 14.63
C ARG A 242 -7.35 14.27 14.25
N GLN A 243 -8.46 13.67 13.85
CA GLN A 243 -8.46 12.27 13.40
C GLN A 243 -7.66 12.10 12.14
N LEU A 244 -7.77 13.01 11.18
CA LEU A 244 -6.95 13.02 9.98
C LEU A 244 -5.47 13.20 10.33
N SER A 245 -5.14 14.16 11.20
CA SER A 245 -3.76 14.41 11.67
C SER A 245 -3.17 13.15 12.33
N ALA A 246 -3.93 12.52 13.23
CA ALA A 246 -3.51 11.28 13.88
C ALA A 246 -3.32 10.11 12.88
N TRP A 247 -4.19 10.04 11.87
CA TRP A 247 -4.08 9.03 10.81
C TRP A 247 -2.84 9.25 9.94
N LEU A 248 -2.47 10.51 9.67
CA LEU A 248 -1.26 10.90 8.95
C LEU A 248 0.02 10.73 9.81
N GLY A 249 -0.10 10.45 11.10
CA GLY A 249 1.04 10.41 12.01
C GLY A 249 1.55 11.81 12.42
N LEU A 250 0.80 12.87 12.12
CA LEU A 250 1.12 14.26 12.47
C LEU A 250 0.61 14.60 13.89
N THR A 251 1.02 13.81 14.87
CA THR A 251 0.70 14.04 16.28
C THR A 251 1.93 14.58 17.00
N PRO A 252 1.78 15.56 17.90
CA PRO A 252 2.88 16.00 18.74
C PRO A 252 3.46 14.83 19.53
N GLY A 253 4.78 14.74 19.62
CA GLY A 253 5.43 13.79 20.50
C GLY A 253 5.00 14.06 21.94
N GLN A 254 4.48 13.07 22.64
CA GLN A 254 4.20 13.17 24.06
C GLN A 254 5.42 12.63 24.82
N TYR A 255 6.02 13.49 25.61
CA TYR A 255 6.99 13.09 26.62
C TYR A 255 6.23 13.08 27.96
N SER A 256 5.83 11.89 28.40
CA SER A 256 5.39 11.71 29.79
C SER A 256 6.63 11.48 30.64
N SER A 257 6.84 12.35 31.62
CA SER A 257 7.78 12.16 32.71
C SER A 257 7.27 11.08 33.64
#